data_dedfd98d552a4c2f29c635978a8b4022
#
_entry.id   dedfd98d552a4c2f29c635978a8b4022
#
_cell.length_a   1.000
_cell.length_b   1.000
_cell.length_c   1.000
_cell.angle_alpha   90.00
_cell.angle_beta   90.00
_cell.angle_gamma   90.00
#
_symmetry.space_group_name_H-M   'P 1'
#
loop_
_entity.id
_entity.type
_entity.pdbx_description
1 polymer ?
#
loop_
_entity_poly.entity_id
_entity_poly.type
_entity_poly.pdbx_seq_one_letter_code
_entity_poly.pdbx_strand_id
1 'polypeptide(L)'
;MNRFVPYLVLLVATLWIAASWRYPKTDPGEFDLSSFNRIPVLAGGHIKPMDSVARSSLLILRGKQTVWIPNQESGKPKSAIARLFAKIGLKMPSGEKISASRWLVDVLFNPGKADTYPVFAVANQEVLGMFGWPQADKKYCTYAELKPHISKID
;
A
#
# COMPACT_ATOMS: atom_id res chain seq x y z
N MET A 1 -25.90 18.22 38.08
CA MET A 1 -24.90 17.66 37.14
C MET A 1 -24.06 16.69 37.95
N ASN A 2 -24.04 15.39 37.54
CA ASN A 2 -23.40 14.34 38.32
C ASN A 2 -21.88 14.53 38.32
N ARG A 3 -21.30 14.72 39.51
CA ARG A 3 -19.85 14.89 39.72
C ARG A 3 -19.02 13.69 39.20
N PHE A 4 -19.65 12.56 38.92
CA PHE A 4 -19.02 11.34 38.40
C PHE A 4 -18.80 11.34 36.87
N VAL A 5 -19.51 12.17 36.11
CA VAL A 5 -19.42 12.22 34.64
C VAL A 5 -17.99 12.53 34.14
N PRO A 6 -17.27 13.55 34.69
CA PRO A 6 -15.91 13.84 34.23
C PRO A 6 -14.92 12.70 34.51
N TYR A 7 -15.07 12.00 35.64
CA TYR A 7 -14.20 10.85 35.96
C TYR A 7 -14.45 9.66 35.06
N LEU A 8 -15.70 9.42 34.69
CA LEU A 8 -16.08 8.36 33.75
C LEU A 8 -15.53 8.64 32.35
N VAL A 9 -15.59 9.88 31.87
CA VAL A 9 -15.01 10.29 30.58
C VAL A 9 -13.49 10.13 30.61
N LEU A 10 -12.82 10.52 31.70
CA LEU A 10 -11.37 10.37 31.84
C LEU A 10 -10.97 8.89 31.86
N LEU A 11 -11.71 8.03 32.53
CA LEU A 11 -11.46 6.59 32.57
C LEU A 11 -11.63 5.94 31.18
N VAL A 12 -12.67 6.31 30.46
CA VAL A 12 -12.88 5.81 29.09
C VAL A 12 -11.78 6.28 28.15
N ALA A 13 -11.36 7.55 28.24
CA ALA A 13 -10.28 8.09 27.42
C ALA A 13 -8.93 7.42 27.70
N THR A 14 -8.60 7.19 28.98
CA THR A 14 -7.36 6.48 29.36
C THR A 14 -7.37 5.03 28.92
N LEU A 15 -8.48 4.33 29.06
CA LEU A 15 -8.63 2.96 28.54
C LEU A 15 -8.49 2.90 27.02
N TRP A 16 -9.02 3.87 26.30
CA TRP A 16 -8.92 3.94 24.85
C TRP A 16 -7.49 4.20 24.38
N ILE A 17 -6.77 5.12 25.03
CA ILE A 17 -5.35 5.40 24.76
C ILE A 17 -4.51 4.15 25.06
N ALA A 18 -4.72 3.49 26.20
CA ALA A 18 -4.01 2.28 26.57
C ALA A 18 -4.29 1.12 25.59
N ALA A 19 -5.52 0.98 25.10
CA ALA A 19 -5.90 -0.01 24.09
C ALA A 19 -5.29 0.28 22.71
N SER A 20 -5.07 1.56 22.39
CA SER A 20 -4.44 2.00 21.13
C SER A 20 -2.92 1.81 21.13
N TRP A 21 -2.31 1.67 22.30
CA TRP A 21 -0.85 1.51 22.46
C TRP A 21 -0.39 0.06 22.28
N ARG A 22 -0.90 -0.60 21.26
CA ARG A 22 -0.47 -1.95 20.92
C ARG A 22 0.66 -1.88 19.91
N TYR A 23 1.84 -2.39 20.28
CA TYR A 23 2.89 -2.63 19.31
C TYR A 23 2.40 -3.65 18.28
N PRO A 24 2.61 -3.40 16.97
CA PRO A 24 2.33 -4.42 15.95
C PRO A 24 3.20 -5.66 16.28
N LYS A 25 2.54 -6.79 16.52
CA LYS A 25 3.22 -8.07 16.69
C LYS A 25 3.69 -8.53 15.32
N THR A 26 4.98 -8.73 15.17
CA THR A 26 5.54 -9.42 14.02
C THR A 26 5.41 -10.91 14.29
N ASP A 27 4.76 -11.66 13.42
CA ASP A 27 4.67 -13.11 13.56
C ASP A 27 6.06 -13.74 13.38
N PRO A 28 6.40 -14.78 14.17
CA PRO A 28 7.67 -15.48 14.03
C PRO A 28 7.75 -16.12 12.64
N GLY A 29 8.70 -15.65 11.81
CA GLY A 29 8.88 -16.08 10.42
C GLY A 29 8.45 -15.04 9.37
N GLU A 30 7.80 -13.95 9.77
CA GLU A 30 7.54 -12.83 8.91
C GLU A 30 8.72 -11.84 8.93
N PHE A 31 8.99 -11.22 7.76
CA PHE A 31 10.04 -10.21 7.62
C PHE A 31 9.79 -9.01 8.55
N ASP A 32 10.78 -8.68 9.40
CA ASP A 32 10.66 -7.56 10.34
C ASP A 32 10.73 -6.21 9.63
N LEU A 33 9.57 -5.75 9.18
CA LEU A 33 9.41 -4.43 8.56
C LEU A 33 9.75 -3.29 9.52
N SER A 34 9.60 -3.48 10.83
CA SER A 34 9.86 -2.43 11.82
C SER A 34 11.34 -2.10 11.88
N SER A 35 12.20 -3.12 11.94
CA SER A 35 13.65 -2.96 11.90
C SER A 35 14.13 -2.46 10.54
N PHE A 36 13.59 -3.00 9.45
CA PHE A 36 13.89 -2.55 8.08
C PHE A 36 13.60 -1.06 7.89
N ASN A 37 12.49 -0.57 8.37
CA ASN A 37 12.07 0.83 8.24
C ASN A 37 13.04 1.83 8.91
N ARG A 38 13.76 1.39 9.92
CA ARG A 38 14.70 2.21 10.69
C ARG A 38 16.10 2.26 10.09
N ILE A 39 16.43 1.41 9.12
CA ILE A 39 17.75 1.38 8.49
C ILE A 39 18.04 2.75 7.88
N PRO A 40 19.16 3.42 8.27
CA PRO A 40 19.55 4.69 7.69
C PRO A 40 20.13 4.46 6.28
N VAL A 41 19.67 5.23 5.33
CA VAL A 41 20.12 5.18 3.93
C VAL A 41 20.47 6.58 3.44
N LEU A 42 21.57 6.70 2.70
CA LEU A 42 21.93 7.94 2.03
C LEU A 42 21.11 8.06 0.74
N ALA A 43 20.18 9.01 0.72
CA ALA A 43 19.33 9.28 -0.44
C ALA A 43 19.21 10.78 -0.70
N GLY A 44 19.59 11.20 -1.91
CA GLY A 44 19.59 12.62 -2.30
C GLY A 44 20.49 13.51 -1.43
N GLY A 45 21.65 12.99 -1.00
CA GLY A 45 22.61 13.73 -0.17
C GLY A 45 22.26 13.80 1.31
N HIS A 46 21.17 13.19 1.74
CA HIS A 46 20.71 13.16 3.14
C HIS A 46 20.54 11.75 3.67
N ILE A 47 20.87 11.56 4.95
CA ILE A 47 20.57 10.29 5.65
C ILE A 47 19.09 10.29 6.01
N LYS A 48 18.36 9.30 5.50
CA LYS A 48 16.92 9.11 5.74
C LYS A 48 16.64 7.68 6.16
N PRO A 49 15.61 7.42 6.98
CA PRO A 49 15.17 6.06 7.26
C PRO A 49 14.61 5.41 5.99
N MET A 50 14.77 4.10 5.85
CA MET A 50 14.32 3.32 4.70
C MET A 50 12.82 3.50 4.41
N ASP A 51 11.98 3.64 5.44
CA ASP A 51 10.56 3.94 5.29
C ASP A 51 10.31 5.25 4.53
N SER A 52 11.10 6.29 4.80
CA SER A 52 10.99 7.57 4.08
C SER A 52 11.38 7.43 2.61
N VAL A 53 12.41 6.63 2.32
CA VAL A 53 12.84 6.35 0.94
C VAL A 53 11.75 5.57 0.21
N ALA A 54 11.19 4.53 0.84
CA ALA A 54 10.11 3.75 0.26
C ALA A 54 8.88 4.59 -0.08
N ARG A 55 8.46 5.46 0.85
CA ARG A 55 7.29 6.34 0.66
C ARG A 55 7.52 7.38 -0.44
N SER A 56 8.70 8.02 -0.45
CA SER A 56 9.01 9.02 -1.47
C SER A 56 9.14 8.39 -2.86
N SER A 57 9.78 7.23 -2.98
CA SER A 57 9.90 6.51 -4.25
C SER A 57 8.53 6.10 -4.80
N LEU A 58 7.68 5.53 -3.93
CA LEU A 58 6.34 5.12 -4.34
C LEU A 58 5.44 6.33 -4.68
N LEU A 59 5.63 7.45 -3.97
CA LEU A 59 4.93 8.69 -4.26
C LEU A 59 5.29 9.25 -5.64
N ILE A 60 6.57 9.19 -6.02
CA ILE A 60 7.06 9.60 -7.34
C ILE A 60 6.46 8.70 -8.44
N LEU A 61 6.50 7.39 -8.26
CA LEU A 61 6.06 6.42 -9.27
C LEU A 61 4.55 6.38 -9.43
N ARG A 62 3.82 6.49 -8.33
CA ARG A 62 2.37 6.23 -8.29
C ARG A 62 1.52 7.43 -7.89
N GLY A 63 2.11 8.48 -7.33
CA GLY A 63 1.37 9.59 -6.70
C GLY A 63 0.67 9.20 -5.38
N LYS A 64 0.98 8.01 -4.82
CA LYS A 64 0.42 7.51 -3.54
C LYS A 64 1.46 6.72 -2.77
N GLN A 65 1.38 6.74 -1.44
CA GLN A 65 2.30 6.02 -0.55
C GLN A 65 1.90 4.57 -0.25
N THR A 66 0.93 4.03 -0.96
CA THR A 66 0.45 2.65 -0.78
C THR A 66 0.07 2.05 -2.11
N VAL A 67 0.28 0.75 -2.26
CA VAL A 67 -0.14 -0.02 -3.43
C VAL A 67 -1.41 -0.78 -3.10
N TRP A 68 -2.38 -0.73 -4.00
CA TRP A 68 -3.57 -1.55 -3.91
C TRP A 68 -3.47 -2.64 -4.97
N ILE A 69 -3.49 -3.90 -4.52
CA ILE A 69 -3.39 -5.06 -5.38
C ILE A 69 -4.81 -5.64 -5.50
N PRO A 70 -5.40 -5.64 -6.69
CA PRO A 70 -6.66 -6.33 -6.90
C PRO A 70 -6.45 -7.83 -6.71
N ASN A 71 -7.23 -8.46 -5.85
CA ASN A 71 -7.13 -9.88 -5.58
C ASN A 71 -7.64 -10.66 -6.80
N GLN A 72 -6.74 -11.26 -7.56
CA GLN A 72 -7.10 -12.07 -8.73
C GLN A 72 -7.67 -13.45 -8.37
N GLU A 73 -7.47 -13.94 -7.14
CA GLU A 73 -7.72 -15.37 -6.83
C GLU A 73 -8.71 -15.66 -5.70
N SER A 74 -9.45 -14.72 -5.17
CA SER A 74 -10.36 -15.09 -4.09
C SER A 74 -11.67 -14.33 -4.14
N GLY A 75 -12.63 -14.90 -4.81
CA GLY A 75 -14.06 -14.55 -4.68
C GLY A 75 -14.63 -14.76 -3.25
N LYS A 76 -13.78 -14.97 -2.24
CA LYS A 76 -14.19 -15.10 -0.84
C LYS A 76 -13.75 -13.85 -0.06
N PRO A 77 -14.69 -13.05 0.43
CA PRO A 77 -14.39 -11.90 1.27
C PRO A 77 -13.70 -12.36 2.57
N LYS A 78 -12.45 -11.97 2.78
CA LYS A 78 -11.64 -12.31 3.98
C LYS A 78 -12.16 -11.64 5.27
N SER A 79 -13.01 -10.62 5.17
CA SER A 79 -13.57 -9.90 6.31
C SER A 79 -15.04 -10.22 6.52
N ALA A 80 -15.47 -10.35 7.77
CA ALA A 80 -16.89 -10.52 8.13
C ALA A 80 -17.75 -9.34 7.62
N ILE A 81 -17.19 -8.15 7.62
CA ILE A 81 -17.81 -6.92 7.10
C ILE A 81 -18.01 -7.03 5.58
N ALA A 82 -17.02 -7.52 4.83
CA ALA A 82 -17.13 -7.71 3.39
C ALA A 82 -18.19 -8.77 3.01
N ARG A 83 -18.38 -9.80 3.86
CA ARG A 83 -19.48 -10.77 3.69
C ARG A 83 -20.84 -10.12 3.90
N LEU A 84 -20.96 -9.21 4.86
CA LEU A 84 -22.19 -8.47 5.12
C LEU A 84 -22.54 -7.55 3.95
N PHE A 85 -21.57 -6.83 3.40
CA PHE A 85 -21.75 -5.95 2.24
C PHE A 85 -22.07 -6.75 0.95
N ALA A 86 -21.47 -7.92 0.76
CA ALA A 86 -21.82 -8.81 -0.34
C ALA A 86 -23.28 -9.29 -0.26
N LYS A 87 -23.81 -9.48 0.96
CA LYS A 87 -25.21 -9.87 1.20
C LYS A 87 -26.20 -8.74 0.89
N ILE A 88 -25.75 -7.48 0.94
CA ILE A 88 -26.55 -6.29 0.62
C ILE A 88 -26.40 -5.88 -0.88
N GLY A 89 -25.64 -6.66 -1.68
CA GLY A 89 -25.43 -6.39 -3.09
C GLY A 89 -24.38 -5.27 -3.39
N LEU A 90 -23.70 -4.75 -2.38
CA LEU A 90 -22.60 -3.81 -2.53
C LEU A 90 -21.30 -4.56 -2.82
N LYS A 91 -20.82 -4.50 -4.06
CA LYS A 91 -19.48 -5.00 -4.44
C LYS A 91 -18.41 -4.11 -3.82
N MET A 92 -17.85 -4.54 -2.71
CA MET A 92 -16.60 -3.96 -2.25
C MET A 92 -15.44 -4.44 -3.13
N PRO A 93 -14.56 -3.54 -3.59
CA PRO A 93 -13.37 -3.95 -4.34
C PRO A 93 -12.51 -4.84 -3.43
N SER A 94 -12.44 -6.13 -3.75
CA SER A 94 -11.60 -7.09 -3.03
C SER A 94 -10.16 -6.90 -3.48
N GLY A 95 -9.31 -6.39 -2.59
CA GLY A 95 -7.90 -6.16 -2.83
C GLY A 95 -7.12 -6.03 -1.54
N GLU A 96 -5.82 -6.24 -1.62
CA GLU A 96 -4.88 -6.04 -0.53
C GLU A 96 -4.18 -4.69 -0.68
N LYS A 97 -4.14 -3.92 0.40
CA LYS A 97 -3.41 -2.68 0.47
C LYS A 97 -2.07 -2.93 1.14
N ILE A 98 -0.99 -2.80 0.39
CA ILE A 98 0.37 -2.93 0.92
C ILE A 98 1.00 -1.56 1.19
N SER A 99 1.84 -1.50 2.22
CA SER A 99 2.61 -0.31 2.58
C SER A 99 3.78 -0.10 1.60
N ALA A 100 4.30 1.13 1.56
CA ALA A 100 5.48 1.44 0.76
C ALA A 100 6.70 0.61 1.15
N SER A 101 6.90 0.38 2.45
CA SER A 101 8.01 -0.44 2.96
C SER A 101 7.90 -1.90 2.51
N ARG A 102 6.71 -2.48 2.55
CA ARG A 102 6.48 -3.86 2.06
C ARG A 102 6.72 -3.95 0.56
N TRP A 103 6.27 -2.98 -0.20
CA TRP A 103 6.56 -2.87 -1.63
C TRP A 103 8.07 -2.80 -1.89
N LEU A 104 8.81 -1.97 -1.15
CA LEU A 104 10.26 -1.83 -1.33
C LEU A 104 10.99 -3.13 -0.97
N VAL A 105 10.58 -3.84 0.07
CA VAL A 105 11.11 -5.16 0.41
C VAL A 105 10.88 -6.15 -0.73
N ASP A 106 9.67 -6.19 -1.30
CA ASP A 106 9.40 -7.06 -2.43
C ASP A 106 10.24 -6.68 -3.67
N VAL A 107 10.49 -5.38 -3.94
CA VAL A 107 11.38 -4.92 -5.02
C VAL A 107 12.81 -5.41 -4.83
N LEU A 108 13.33 -5.37 -3.59
CA LEU A 108 14.72 -5.72 -3.31
C LEU A 108 14.96 -7.23 -3.23
N PHE A 109 14.01 -7.97 -2.67
CA PHE A 109 14.20 -9.39 -2.35
C PHE A 109 13.31 -10.34 -3.18
N ASN A 110 12.27 -9.83 -3.83
CA ASN A 110 11.31 -10.63 -4.58
C ASN A 110 10.82 -9.90 -5.86
N PRO A 111 11.75 -9.56 -6.79
CA PRO A 111 11.45 -8.71 -7.94
C PRO A 111 10.32 -9.29 -8.82
N GLY A 112 10.25 -10.60 -9.01
CA GLY A 112 9.19 -11.23 -9.79
C GLY A 112 7.79 -10.97 -9.25
N LYS A 113 7.64 -10.85 -7.92
CA LYS A 113 6.39 -10.46 -7.29
C LYS A 113 6.16 -8.94 -7.40
N ALA A 114 7.21 -8.14 -7.22
CA ALA A 114 7.13 -6.69 -7.35
C ALA A 114 6.71 -6.24 -8.75
N ASP A 115 7.13 -6.95 -9.80
CA ASP A 115 6.79 -6.67 -11.20
C ASP A 115 5.29 -6.79 -11.50
N THR A 116 4.55 -7.53 -10.66
CA THR A 116 3.09 -7.66 -10.79
C THR A 116 2.31 -6.53 -10.11
N TYR A 117 2.99 -5.64 -9.40
CA TYR A 117 2.32 -4.55 -8.70
C TYR A 117 2.01 -3.37 -9.62
N PRO A 118 0.79 -2.84 -9.60
CA PRO A 118 0.40 -1.68 -10.40
C PRO A 118 0.94 -0.38 -9.78
N VAL A 119 2.23 -0.12 -9.91
CA VAL A 119 2.92 1.01 -9.29
C VAL A 119 3.18 2.18 -10.23
N PHE A 120 3.20 1.96 -11.54
CA PHE A 120 3.51 3.00 -12.51
C PHE A 120 2.24 3.75 -12.91
N ALA A 121 2.21 5.06 -12.61
CA ALA A 121 1.13 5.93 -13.04
C ALA A 121 1.45 6.51 -14.42
N VAL A 122 0.69 6.15 -15.44
CA VAL A 122 0.79 6.73 -16.78
C VAL A 122 -0.42 7.65 -16.99
N ALA A 123 -0.18 8.96 -16.98
CA ALA A 123 -1.22 9.97 -17.15
C ALA A 123 -1.21 10.64 -18.54
N ASN A 124 -0.11 10.53 -19.29
CA ASN A 124 0.02 11.15 -20.60
C ASN A 124 -0.70 10.32 -21.65
N GLN A 125 -1.67 10.95 -22.34
CA GLN A 125 -2.46 10.28 -23.38
C GLN A 125 -1.64 9.90 -24.62
N GLU A 126 -0.59 10.66 -24.94
CA GLU A 126 0.30 10.35 -26.06
C GLU A 126 1.07 9.04 -25.78
N VAL A 127 1.59 8.90 -24.56
CA VAL A 127 2.28 7.66 -24.13
C VAL A 127 1.33 6.48 -24.13
N LEU A 128 0.08 6.65 -23.69
CA LEU A 128 -0.94 5.61 -23.77
C LEU A 128 -1.24 5.21 -25.22
N GLY A 129 -1.30 6.19 -26.13
CA GLY A 129 -1.47 5.96 -27.56
C GLY A 129 -0.30 5.20 -28.19
N MET A 130 0.95 5.54 -27.84
CA MET A 130 2.16 4.84 -28.28
C MET A 130 2.16 3.36 -27.84
N PHE A 131 1.60 3.06 -26.68
CA PHE A 131 1.49 1.70 -26.15
C PHE A 131 0.27 0.94 -26.69
N GLY A 132 -0.61 1.61 -27.44
CA GLY A 132 -1.86 1.03 -27.93
C GLY A 132 -2.88 0.76 -26.82
N TRP A 133 -2.75 1.44 -25.69
CA TRP A 133 -3.68 1.30 -24.58
C TRP A 133 -4.89 2.21 -24.75
N PRO A 134 -6.10 1.77 -24.35
CA PRO A 134 -7.30 2.60 -24.43
C PRO A 134 -7.12 3.88 -23.59
N GLN A 135 -7.47 5.01 -24.17
CA GLN A 135 -7.30 6.34 -23.56
C GLN A 135 -8.13 6.58 -22.29
N ALA A 136 -9.09 5.70 -22.03
CA ALA A 136 -9.96 5.78 -20.90
C ALA A 136 -9.42 5.10 -19.71
N ASP A 137 -9.06 5.17 -18.69
CA ASP A 137 -9.06 4.51 -17.38
C ASP A 137 -7.84 3.70 -16.91
N LYS A 138 -6.83 3.41 -17.71
CA LYS A 138 -5.67 2.70 -17.17
C LYS A 138 -4.70 3.66 -16.45
N LYS A 139 -5.09 4.05 -15.25
CA LYS A 139 -4.32 4.98 -14.43
C LYS A 139 -3.02 4.38 -13.88
N TYR A 140 -2.97 3.06 -13.71
CA TYR A 140 -1.82 2.36 -13.13
C TYR A 140 -1.51 1.10 -13.92
N CYS A 141 -0.20 0.87 -14.20
CA CYS A 141 0.28 -0.33 -14.88
C CYS A 141 1.37 -1.03 -14.05
N THR A 142 1.60 -2.28 -14.37
CA THR A 142 2.65 -3.11 -13.78
C THR A 142 3.94 -2.97 -14.57
N TYR A 143 5.09 -3.33 -13.99
CA TYR A 143 6.35 -3.36 -14.73
C TYR A 143 6.31 -4.41 -15.86
N ALA A 144 5.69 -5.54 -15.62
CA ALA A 144 5.53 -6.60 -16.63
C ALA A 144 4.77 -6.11 -17.87
N GLU A 145 3.77 -5.24 -17.71
CA GLU A 145 3.06 -4.61 -18.83
C GLU A 145 3.88 -3.53 -19.53
N LEU A 146 4.72 -2.81 -18.78
CA LEU A 146 5.52 -1.70 -19.31
C LEU A 146 6.76 -2.21 -20.09
N LYS A 147 7.37 -3.30 -19.62
CA LYS A 147 8.62 -3.86 -20.15
C LYS A 147 8.67 -3.98 -21.68
N PRO A 148 7.64 -4.53 -22.40
CA PRO A 148 7.69 -4.65 -23.85
C PRO A 148 7.64 -3.32 -24.60
N HIS A 149 7.28 -2.22 -23.93
CA HIS A 149 7.14 -0.90 -24.53
C HIS A 149 8.29 0.05 -24.22
N ILE A 150 9.21 -0.33 -23.33
CA ILE A 150 10.35 0.51 -22.92
C ILE A 150 11.23 0.85 -24.13
N SER A 151 11.45 -0.11 -25.05
CA SER A 151 12.25 0.09 -26.27
C SER A 151 11.61 1.07 -27.28
N LYS A 152 10.39 1.52 -27.07
CA LYS A 152 9.72 2.51 -27.93
C LYS A 152 9.84 3.93 -27.38
N ILE A 153 10.39 4.07 -26.17
CA ILE A 153 10.54 5.36 -25.48
C ILE A 153 11.94 5.95 -25.70
N ASP A 154 12.93 5.10 -26.07
CA ASP A 154 14.27 5.51 -26.51
C ASP A 154 14.24 5.92 -27.99
#